data_f482a3846c939c825cf127645c215caa
#
_entry.id   f482a3846c939c825cf127645c215caa
#
_cell.length_a   1.000
_cell.length_b   1.000
_cell.length_c   1.000
_cell.angle_alpha   90.00
_cell.angle_beta   90.00
_cell.angle_gamma   90.00
#
_symmetry.space_group_name_H-M   'P 1'
#
loop_
_entity.id
_entity.type
_entity.pdbx_description
1 polymer ?
#
loop_
_entity_poly.entity_id
_entity_poly.type
_entity_poly.pdbx_seq_one_letter_code
_entity_poly.pdbx_strand_id
1 'polypeptide(L)'
;MRKLRIGIVDLVARAPTRAIYSKVMNANLAGIMPQVLAVWCEELGHDPHVICYTGFEDLAAELPKDVDVVFVSAFSQSGQLAYAISNLFRQRGVVTVLGGPHARCYPEDAARFFDYVLGFTDKALVAEVLEERAPYPAGGRVMAAPKHPMELPSLEARWKYVERTLEKAPLIKFVPMIGSLGCPYTCSFCIDSTVEYQPLGFPQIAADLKFLLTKHKAPIVGWHDPNFGIRFDDYMTAIEQADPNHRIRHIVESSLSLLSEPNLKRLRANGVQAVLPGVESWYDMGNKSKTRRTGMDKVEQVAEQINMILRYIPYVQTNFVLGLDTDEGDEPFELTKKFVDLAPGAFPAYSLLSAFGRAAPMNLDYQRAGRVLPVPHHFLNNNHAMNVKPKNYDWPAFYDRLVDLTSYSFSGRAIMRRLPATPTFIPKWMNVIRAVSSEGWGRIKYHTMLRGRLDTDRELRGFLDGEHSKIPEFYRERVTRELGYFAEWLPKGALEHDQNAYLKSEAALVPIRARAGRAAPAA
;
A
#
# COMPACT_ATOMS: atom_id res chain seq x y z
N MET A 1 -7.04 32.35 -17.41
CA MET A 1 -7.77 31.85 -16.22
C MET A 1 -7.25 32.49 -14.95
N ARG A 2 -8.09 32.64 -13.89
CA ARG A 2 -7.63 33.08 -12.57
C ARG A 2 -6.67 32.06 -12.01
N LYS A 3 -5.57 32.49 -11.40
CA LYS A 3 -4.65 31.63 -10.65
C LYS A 3 -5.40 31.05 -9.44
N LEU A 4 -5.52 29.71 -9.36
CA LEU A 4 -6.17 29.01 -8.26
C LEU A 4 -5.16 28.66 -7.17
N ARG A 5 -5.62 28.62 -5.91
CA ARG A 5 -4.89 28.03 -4.79
C ARG A 5 -5.39 26.60 -4.59
N ILE A 6 -4.48 25.65 -4.66
CA ILE A 6 -4.81 24.23 -4.67
C ILE A 6 -4.16 23.54 -3.48
N GLY A 7 -4.99 22.97 -2.61
CA GLY A 7 -4.52 22.06 -1.57
C GLY A 7 -4.29 20.67 -2.14
N ILE A 8 -3.17 20.02 -1.80
CA ILE A 8 -2.90 18.62 -2.15
C ILE A 8 -2.49 17.90 -0.88
N VAL A 9 -3.32 16.96 -0.43
CA VAL A 9 -3.12 16.21 0.80
C VAL A 9 -2.80 14.76 0.47
N ASP A 10 -1.60 14.32 0.81
CA ASP A 10 -1.15 12.93 0.70
C ASP A 10 -1.36 12.22 2.04
N LEU A 11 -2.35 11.34 2.14
CA LEU A 11 -2.70 10.64 3.38
C LEU A 11 -1.85 9.38 3.57
N VAL A 12 -0.65 9.53 4.10
CA VAL A 12 0.20 8.39 4.49
C VAL A 12 -0.20 7.80 5.84
N ALA A 13 -0.84 8.58 6.70
CA ALA A 13 -1.47 8.11 7.92
C ALA A 13 -3.00 7.99 7.73
N ARG A 14 -3.60 6.97 8.35
CA ARG A 14 -5.06 6.74 8.31
C ARG A 14 -5.84 7.54 9.36
N ALA A 15 -5.13 8.16 10.31
CA ALA A 15 -5.69 8.90 11.43
C ALA A 15 -4.60 9.72 12.13
N PRO A 16 -4.97 10.70 12.99
CA PRO A 16 -4.04 11.35 13.91
C PRO A 16 -3.32 10.32 14.79
N THR A 17 -2.04 10.54 15.05
CA THR A 17 -1.22 9.61 15.83
C THR A 17 -0.26 10.33 16.77
N ARG A 18 0.12 9.66 17.86
CA ARG A 18 1.19 10.09 18.77
C ARG A 18 2.29 9.05 18.87
N ALA A 19 2.23 7.99 18.06
CA ALA A 19 3.18 6.89 18.11
C ALA A 19 4.56 7.32 17.59
N ILE A 20 5.60 7.11 18.38
CA ILE A 20 6.99 7.43 18.02
C ILE A 20 7.40 6.71 16.73
N TYR A 21 7.01 5.45 16.56
CA TYR A 21 7.29 4.68 15.35
C TYR A 21 6.70 5.36 14.11
N SER A 22 5.45 5.84 14.18
CA SER A 22 4.81 6.59 13.10
C SER A 22 5.53 7.90 12.80
N LYS A 23 6.06 8.60 13.83
CA LYS A 23 6.86 9.82 13.65
C LYS A 23 8.13 9.57 12.83
N VAL A 24 8.74 8.41 13.00
CA VAL A 24 9.96 8.03 12.28
C VAL A 24 9.66 7.53 10.86
N MET A 25 8.58 6.76 10.70
CA MET A 25 8.35 5.98 9.48
C MET A 25 7.37 6.62 8.49
N ASN A 26 6.30 7.30 8.96
CA ASN A 26 5.21 7.70 8.06
C ASN A 26 5.67 8.62 6.92
N ALA A 27 6.54 9.59 7.18
CA ALA A 27 7.03 10.50 6.14
C ALA A 27 7.76 9.77 4.99
N ASN A 28 8.31 8.58 5.25
CA ASN A 28 8.99 7.76 4.25
C ASN A 28 8.02 6.99 3.32
N LEU A 29 6.72 7.06 3.58
CA LEU A 29 5.66 6.45 2.78
C LEU A 29 4.98 7.45 1.83
N ALA A 30 5.54 8.66 1.69
CA ALA A 30 4.99 9.71 0.85
C ALA A 30 4.81 9.25 -0.60
N GLY A 31 3.65 9.58 -1.15
CA GLY A 31 3.30 9.25 -2.52
C GLY A 31 4.03 10.13 -3.56
N ILE A 32 4.29 9.55 -4.73
CA ILE A 32 4.89 10.29 -5.86
C ILE A 32 3.81 11.11 -6.59
N MET A 33 2.63 10.54 -6.80
CA MET A 33 1.57 11.20 -7.57
C MET A 33 1.09 12.53 -6.98
N PRO A 34 0.99 12.74 -5.65
CA PRO A 34 0.71 14.07 -5.10
C PRO A 34 1.75 15.13 -5.47
N GLN A 35 3.03 14.76 -5.55
CA GLN A 35 4.11 15.65 -5.99
C GLN A 35 4.04 15.93 -7.49
N VAL A 36 3.72 14.91 -8.29
CA VAL A 36 3.48 15.02 -9.74
C VAL A 36 2.32 15.96 -10.02
N LEU A 37 1.20 15.76 -9.32
CA LEU A 37 0.00 16.61 -9.41
C LEU A 37 0.33 18.08 -9.11
N ALA A 38 1.17 18.33 -8.12
CA ALA A 38 1.59 19.68 -7.78
C ALA A 38 2.36 20.36 -8.94
N VAL A 39 3.30 19.63 -9.56
CA VAL A 39 4.02 20.15 -10.72
C VAL A 39 3.06 20.42 -11.89
N TRP A 40 2.13 19.52 -12.18
CA TRP A 40 1.13 19.74 -13.22
C TRP A 40 0.25 20.98 -12.94
N CYS A 41 -0.14 21.20 -11.66
CA CYS A 41 -0.88 22.41 -11.29
C CYS A 41 -0.05 23.69 -11.52
N GLU A 42 1.26 23.66 -11.24
CA GLU A 42 2.15 24.81 -11.54
C GLU A 42 2.27 25.06 -13.04
N GLU A 43 2.47 24.01 -13.83
CA GLU A 43 2.54 24.07 -15.28
C GLU A 43 1.24 24.60 -15.92
N LEU A 44 0.11 24.39 -15.24
CA LEU A 44 -1.21 24.96 -15.59
C LEU A 44 -1.42 26.39 -15.07
N GLY A 45 -0.40 26.98 -14.39
CA GLY A 45 -0.42 28.35 -13.90
C GLY A 45 -1.08 28.55 -12.54
N HIS A 46 -1.27 27.48 -11.76
CA HIS A 46 -1.90 27.50 -10.44
C HIS A 46 -0.89 27.47 -9.30
N ASP A 47 -1.36 27.59 -8.04
CA ASP A 47 -0.54 27.66 -6.83
C ASP A 47 -0.83 26.46 -5.91
N PRO A 48 -0.09 25.37 -6.04
CA PRO A 48 -0.28 24.17 -5.23
C PRO A 48 0.41 24.24 -3.87
N HIS A 49 -0.29 23.78 -2.84
CA HIS A 49 0.18 23.61 -1.47
C HIS A 49 0.10 22.13 -1.09
N VAL A 50 1.25 21.46 -1.03
CA VAL A 50 1.33 20.01 -0.74
C VAL A 50 1.56 19.76 0.72
N ILE A 51 0.75 18.89 1.32
CA ILE A 51 0.91 18.37 2.67
C ILE A 51 1.01 16.85 2.61
N CYS A 52 2.14 16.31 3.05
CA CYS A 52 2.25 14.90 3.41
C CYS A 52 1.69 14.74 4.83
N TYR A 53 0.48 14.19 4.95
CA TYR A 53 -0.19 13.98 6.23
C TYR A 53 0.32 12.70 6.89
N THR A 54 1.17 12.86 7.88
CA THR A 54 1.80 11.78 8.64
C THR A 54 1.04 11.39 9.92
N GLY A 55 -0.08 12.09 10.20
CA GLY A 55 -0.88 11.96 11.41
C GLY A 55 -0.52 12.96 12.52
N PHE A 56 0.39 13.88 12.25
CA PHE A 56 0.86 14.91 13.21
C PHE A 56 0.51 16.34 12.77
N GLU A 57 0.09 16.53 11.53
CA GLU A 57 -0.18 17.82 10.92
C GLU A 57 -1.59 18.31 11.27
N ASP A 58 -1.73 19.62 11.42
CA ASP A 58 -3.02 20.30 11.45
C ASP A 58 -3.36 20.82 10.05
N LEU A 59 -4.17 20.06 9.31
CA LEU A 59 -4.54 20.39 7.93
C LEU A 59 -5.27 21.72 7.81
N ALA A 60 -6.05 22.10 8.82
CA ALA A 60 -6.80 23.34 8.81
C ALA A 60 -5.91 24.57 8.99
N ALA A 61 -4.76 24.40 9.66
CA ALA A 61 -3.77 25.45 9.88
C ALA A 61 -2.72 25.50 8.77
N GLU A 62 -2.33 24.34 8.19
CA GLU A 62 -1.25 24.27 7.20
C GLU A 62 -1.71 24.59 5.77
N LEU A 63 -2.99 24.37 5.43
CA LEU A 63 -3.54 24.79 4.13
C LEU A 63 -3.96 26.27 4.17
N PRO A 64 -3.80 27.02 3.06
CA PRO A 64 -4.33 28.37 2.94
C PRO A 64 -5.83 28.39 3.23
N LYS A 65 -6.32 29.45 3.90
CA LYS A 65 -7.76 29.58 4.25
C LYS A 65 -8.66 29.74 3.02
N ASP A 66 -8.11 30.23 1.92
CA ASP A 66 -8.77 30.55 0.66
C ASP A 66 -8.40 29.59 -0.48
N VAL A 67 -8.21 28.29 -0.15
CA VAL A 67 -8.05 27.26 -1.19
C VAL A 67 -9.33 27.15 -2.04
N ASP A 68 -9.14 27.02 -3.34
CA ASP A 68 -10.24 26.85 -4.31
C ASP A 68 -10.61 25.37 -4.49
N VAL A 69 -9.62 24.50 -4.50
CA VAL A 69 -9.76 23.04 -4.72
C VAL A 69 -8.82 22.29 -3.78
N VAL A 70 -9.29 21.18 -3.22
CA VAL A 70 -8.46 20.26 -2.42
C VAL A 70 -8.45 18.87 -3.05
N PHE A 71 -7.27 18.42 -3.46
CA PHE A 71 -7.01 17.05 -3.86
C PHE A 71 -6.57 16.24 -2.66
N VAL A 72 -7.14 15.05 -2.50
CA VAL A 72 -6.79 14.10 -1.44
C VAL A 72 -6.33 12.80 -2.08
N SER A 73 -5.12 12.35 -1.77
CA SER A 73 -4.60 11.03 -2.16
C SER A 73 -4.76 10.07 -0.99
N ALA A 74 -5.45 8.95 -1.20
CA ALA A 74 -5.74 8.01 -0.12
C ALA A 74 -5.59 6.55 -0.53
N PHE A 75 -5.02 5.73 0.37
CA PHE A 75 -5.24 4.29 0.41
C PHE A 75 -6.58 3.96 1.05
N SER A 76 -7.13 2.75 0.82
CA SER A 76 -8.44 2.39 1.37
C SER A 76 -8.52 2.52 2.89
N GLN A 77 -7.48 2.19 3.61
CA GLN A 77 -7.41 2.38 5.08
C GLN A 77 -7.58 3.85 5.54
N SER A 78 -7.32 4.80 4.66
CA SER A 78 -7.49 6.24 4.95
C SER A 78 -8.82 6.79 4.42
N GLY A 79 -9.71 5.94 3.90
CA GLY A 79 -10.98 6.36 3.27
C GLY A 79 -11.85 7.20 4.19
N GLN A 80 -12.10 6.78 5.45
CA GLN A 80 -12.91 7.55 6.39
C GLN A 80 -12.27 8.89 6.75
N LEU A 81 -10.94 8.94 6.91
CA LEU A 81 -10.24 10.22 7.09
C LEU A 81 -10.39 11.12 5.87
N ALA A 82 -10.25 10.56 4.65
CA ALA A 82 -10.46 11.30 3.41
C ALA A 82 -11.88 11.88 3.31
N TYR A 83 -12.91 11.10 3.70
CA TYR A 83 -14.30 11.56 3.72
C TYR A 83 -14.53 12.67 4.74
N ALA A 84 -13.92 12.58 5.93
CA ALA A 84 -13.98 13.63 6.93
C ALA A 84 -13.31 14.94 6.44
N ILE A 85 -12.13 14.83 5.80
CA ILE A 85 -11.42 15.97 5.21
C ILE A 85 -12.26 16.59 4.09
N SER A 86 -12.82 15.78 3.20
CA SER A 86 -13.69 16.28 2.13
C SER A 86 -14.87 17.06 2.71
N ASN A 87 -15.57 16.51 3.71
CA ASN A 87 -16.71 17.19 4.33
C ASN A 87 -16.30 18.52 4.98
N LEU A 88 -15.17 18.55 5.69
CA LEU A 88 -14.60 19.77 6.28
C LEU A 88 -14.42 20.88 5.23
N PHE A 89 -13.85 20.56 4.06
CA PHE A 89 -13.59 21.55 3.01
C PHE A 89 -14.84 21.89 2.21
N ARG A 90 -15.70 20.94 1.91
CA ARG A 90 -16.98 21.18 1.20
C ARG A 90 -17.89 22.13 2.00
N GLN A 91 -17.91 22.05 3.34
CA GLN A 91 -18.66 22.99 4.19
C GLN A 91 -18.11 24.42 4.11
N ARG A 92 -16.87 24.59 3.63
CA ARG A 92 -16.26 25.90 3.36
C ARG A 92 -16.45 26.36 1.91
N GLY A 93 -17.22 25.61 1.11
CA GLY A 93 -17.44 25.91 -0.32
C GLY A 93 -16.27 25.54 -1.23
N VAL A 94 -15.33 24.72 -0.74
CA VAL A 94 -14.16 24.25 -1.50
C VAL A 94 -14.51 22.97 -2.25
N VAL A 95 -14.15 22.91 -3.53
CA VAL A 95 -14.31 21.70 -4.35
C VAL A 95 -13.28 20.63 -3.92
N THR A 96 -13.73 19.39 -3.78
CA THR A 96 -12.89 18.29 -3.29
C THR A 96 -12.74 17.18 -4.33
N VAL A 97 -11.52 16.69 -4.46
CA VAL A 97 -11.12 15.68 -5.44
C VAL A 97 -10.40 14.53 -4.76
N LEU A 98 -10.88 13.30 -4.93
CA LEU A 98 -10.19 12.11 -4.43
C LEU A 98 -9.38 11.46 -5.54
N GLY A 99 -8.14 11.09 -5.22
CA GLY A 99 -7.28 10.23 -6.04
C GLY A 99 -6.64 9.11 -5.23
N GLY A 100 -5.76 8.38 -5.86
CA GLY A 100 -5.01 7.29 -5.23
C GLY A 100 -5.72 5.94 -5.25
N PRO A 101 -5.17 4.92 -4.57
CA PRO A 101 -5.70 3.55 -4.61
C PRO A 101 -7.16 3.43 -4.15
N HIS A 102 -7.60 4.23 -3.17
CA HIS A 102 -9.00 4.19 -2.71
C HIS A 102 -9.99 4.61 -3.78
N ALA A 103 -9.67 5.64 -4.56
CA ALA A 103 -10.49 6.09 -5.69
C ALA A 103 -10.64 5.00 -6.77
N ARG A 104 -9.63 4.15 -6.96
CA ARG A 104 -9.66 3.01 -7.89
C ARG A 104 -10.45 1.82 -7.33
N CYS A 105 -10.35 1.58 -6.02
CA CYS A 105 -10.99 0.44 -5.38
C CYS A 105 -12.49 0.64 -5.14
N TYR A 106 -12.89 1.84 -4.70
CA TYR A 106 -14.24 2.14 -4.24
C TYR A 106 -14.76 3.48 -4.79
N PRO A 107 -14.73 3.70 -6.12
CA PRO A 107 -15.09 5.00 -6.69
C PRO A 107 -16.57 5.37 -6.44
N GLU A 108 -17.49 4.41 -6.45
CA GLU A 108 -18.91 4.65 -6.21
C GLU A 108 -19.19 5.10 -4.78
N ASP A 109 -18.49 4.49 -3.81
CA ASP A 109 -18.60 4.91 -2.41
C ASP A 109 -17.98 6.30 -2.20
N ALA A 110 -16.79 6.52 -2.76
CA ALA A 110 -16.09 7.79 -2.67
C ALA A 110 -16.88 8.95 -3.30
N ALA A 111 -17.59 8.71 -4.41
CA ALA A 111 -18.43 9.72 -5.07
C ALA A 111 -19.59 10.24 -4.20
N ARG A 112 -19.96 9.55 -3.14
CA ARG A 112 -20.93 10.05 -2.15
C ARG A 112 -20.38 11.23 -1.35
N PHE A 113 -19.07 11.36 -1.25
CA PHE A 113 -18.40 12.26 -0.32
C PHE A 113 -17.43 13.24 -0.97
N PHE A 114 -17.12 13.09 -2.25
CA PHE A 114 -16.25 13.98 -3.02
C PHE A 114 -16.98 14.55 -4.24
N ASP A 115 -16.55 15.71 -4.73
CA ASP A 115 -17.09 16.29 -5.95
C ASP A 115 -16.52 15.57 -7.19
N TYR A 116 -15.27 15.14 -7.13
CA TYR A 116 -14.63 14.36 -8.17
C TYR A 116 -13.88 13.17 -7.55
N VAL A 117 -13.94 12.04 -8.24
CA VAL A 117 -13.19 10.83 -7.89
C VAL A 117 -12.39 10.40 -9.11
N LEU A 118 -11.06 10.48 -9.00
CA LEU A 118 -10.16 10.25 -10.12
C LEU A 118 -9.49 8.87 -9.99
N GLY A 119 -9.70 8.03 -10.99
CA GLY A 119 -8.97 6.79 -11.18
C GLY A 119 -7.54 7.04 -11.66
N PHE A 120 -7.17 6.50 -12.83
CA PHE A 120 -5.92 6.89 -13.48
C PHE A 120 -5.97 8.37 -13.85
N THR A 121 -4.88 9.07 -13.59
CA THR A 121 -4.85 10.53 -13.70
C THR A 121 -3.66 10.96 -14.56
N ASP A 122 -3.90 11.88 -15.47
CA ASP A 122 -2.90 12.61 -16.25
C ASP A 122 -3.10 14.12 -16.14
N LYS A 123 -2.21 14.89 -16.75
CA LYS A 123 -2.27 16.36 -16.71
C LYS A 123 -3.53 16.92 -17.38
N ALA A 124 -4.04 16.26 -18.44
CA ALA A 124 -5.21 16.71 -19.16
C ALA A 124 -6.47 16.58 -18.29
N LEU A 125 -6.62 15.44 -17.58
CA LEU A 125 -7.72 15.22 -16.64
C LEU A 125 -7.68 16.21 -15.47
N VAL A 126 -6.48 16.53 -14.97
CA VAL A 126 -6.31 17.56 -13.93
C VAL A 126 -6.77 18.93 -14.44
N ALA A 127 -6.39 19.30 -15.67
CA ALA A 127 -6.81 20.56 -16.27
C ALA A 127 -8.35 20.62 -16.42
N GLU A 128 -9.00 19.54 -16.89
CA GLU A 128 -10.46 19.46 -17.01
C GLU A 128 -11.16 19.71 -15.66
N VAL A 129 -10.69 19.03 -14.60
CA VAL A 129 -11.25 19.19 -13.25
C VAL A 129 -11.07 20.63 -12.74
N LEU A 130 -9.90 21.26 -12.98
CA LEU A 130 -9.62 22.62 -12.52
C LEU A 130 -10.37 23.69 -13.35
N GLU A 131 -10.66 23.42 -14.60
CA GLU A 131 -11.50 24.29 -15.44
C GLU A 131 -12.97 24.25 -15.02
N GLU A 132 -13.51 23.05 -14.83
CA GLU A 132 -14.90 22.86 -14.43
C GLU A 132 -15.12 23.26 -12.97
N ARG A 133 -14.36 22.70 -12.03
CA ARG A 133 -14.41 22.88 -10.57
C ARG A 133 -15.81 23.12 -10.00
N ALA A 134 -16.76 22.33 -10.48
CA ALA A 134 -18.14 22.42 -10.03
C ALA A 134 -18.35 21.57 -8.75
N PRO A 135 -19.11 22.07 -7.76
CA PRO A 135 -19.52 21.25 -6.64
C PRO A 135 -20.62 20.27 -7.07
N TYR A 136 -20.53 19.02 -6.58
CA TYR A 136 -21.51 17.96 -6.85
C TYR A 136 -22.13 17.44 -5.54
N PRO A 137 -23.06 18.19 -4.91
CA PRO A 137 -23.60 17.84 -3.59
C PRO A 137 -24.43 16.56 -3.58
N ALA A 138 -25.02 16.17 -4.70
CA ALA A 138 -25.86 14.97 -4.83
C ALA A 138 -25.07 13.68 -5.15
N GLY A 139 -23.79 13.80 -5.44
CA GLY A 139 -22.88 12.69 -5.81
C GLY A 139 -21.86 13.15 -6.83
N GLY A 140 -20.59 12.84 -6.57
CA GLY A 140 -19.46 13.30 -7.38
C GLY A 140 -19.32 12.59 -8.71
N ARG A 141 -18.55 13.19 -9.60
CA ARG A 141 -18.18 12.61 -10.90
C ARG A 141 -17.02 11.64 -10.73
N VAL A 142 -17.19 10.40 -11.20
CA VAL A 142 -16.11 9.42 -11.33
C VAL A 142 -15.47 9.57 -12.71
N MET A 143 -14.18 9.86 -12.75
CA MET A 143 -13.42 10.12 -13.97
C MET A 143 -12.09 9.35 -13.95
N ALA A 144 -11.57 9.03 -15.12
CA ALA A 144 -10.25 8.43 -15.26
C ALA A 144 -9.63 8.77 -16.61
N ALA A 145 -8.35 9.02 -16.65
CA ALA A 145 -7.60 9.03 -17.88
C ALA A 145 -7.61 7.63 -18.52
N PRO A 146 -7.61 7.53 -19.86
CA PRO A 146 -7.68 6.23 -20.56
C PRO A 146 -6.45 5.37 -20.32
N LYS A 147 -5.32 5.98 -19.99
CA LYS A 147 -4.03 5.33 -19.69
C LYS A 147 -3.29 6.06 -18.58
N HIS A 148 -2.34 5.39 -17.95
CA HIS A 148 -1.33 6.07 -17.14
C HIS A 148 -0.50 7.04 -18.01
N PRO A 149 0.00 8.15 -17.43
CA PRO A 149 0.90 9.03 -18.15
C PRO A 149 2.19 8.27 -18.54
N MET A 150 2.66 8.53 -19.77
CA MET A 150 3.89 7.89 -20.29
C MET A 150 5.15 8.47 -19.62
N GLU A 151 5.07 9.70 -19.16
CA GLU A 151 6.15 10.44 -18.54
C GLU A 151 5.63 11.14 -17.28
N LEU A 152 6.47 11.22 -16.28
CA LEU A 152 6.22 11.97 -15.05
C LEU A 152 7.20 13.14 -14.98
N PRO A 153 6.83 14.26 -14.32
CA PRO A 153 7.78 15.33 -14.02
C PRO A 153 9.02 14.80 -13.32
N SER A 154 10.18 15.32 -13.70
CA SER A 154 11.48 14.92 -13.14
C SER A 154 11.53 15.10 -11.62
N LEU A 155 12.47 14.42 -10.98
CA LEU A 155 12.73 14.61 -9.54
C LEU A 155 13.13 16.07 -9.25
N GLU A 156 13.86 16.72 -10.16
CA GLU A 156 14.23 18.13 -10.04
C GLU A 156 12.98 19.02 -9.99
N ALA A 157 12.03 18.83 -10.90
CA ALA A 157 10.78 19.60 -10.92
C ALA A 157 9.94 19.37 -9.63
N ARG A 158 9.99 18.17 -9.06
CA ARG A 158 9.26 17.80 -7.82
C ARG A 158 10.04 18.11 -6.54
N TRP A 159 11.32 18.53 -6.63
CA TRP A 159 12.24 18.52 -5.49
C TRP A 159 11.75 19.29 -4.28
N LYS A 160 11.17 20.48 -4.47
CA LYS A 160 10.65 21.28 -3.35
C LYS A 160 9.58 20.58 -2.51
N TYR A 161 8.81 19.66 -3.12
CA TYR A 161 7.80 18.87 -2.43
C TYR A 161 8.41 17.66 -1.73
N VAL A 162 9.40 17.03 -2.39
CA VAL A 162 10.18 15.94 -1.79
C VAL A 162 10.92 16.44 -0.56
N GLU A 163 11.62 17.57 -0.66
CA GLU A 163 12.42 18.15 0.42
C GLU A 163 11.57 18.44 1.66
N ARG A 164 10.40 19.07 1.50
CA ARG A 164 9.45 19.30 2.60
C ARG A 164 9.00 18.02 3.30
N THR A 165 8.86 16.94 2.55
CA THR A 165 8.53 15.63 3.11
C THR A 165 9.71 15.04 3.88
N LEU A 166 10.93 15.16 3.33
CA LEU A 166 12.14 14.69 4.00
C LEU A 166 12.43 15.44 5.30
N GLU A 167 12.05 16.72 5.41
CA GLU A 167 12.15 17.50 6.65
C GLU A 167 11.31 16.93 7.78
N LYS A 168 10.17 16.31 7.46
CA LYS A 168 9.29 15.67 8.45
C LYS A 168 9.86 14.37 9.02
N ALA A 169 10.78 13.70 8.31
CA ALA A 169 11.38 12.45 8.74
C ALA A 169 12.61 12.71 9.64
N PRO A 170 12.56 12.33 10.94
CA PRO A 170 13.60 12.75 11.89
C PRO A 170 14.91 11.96 11.77
N LEU A 171 14.88 10.68 11.38
CA LEU A 171 16.03 9.78 11.41
C LEU A 171 16.35 9.17 10.04
N ILE A 172 15.36 8.54 9.42
CA ILE A 172 15.52 7.83 8.15
C ILE A 172 14.78 8.64 7.09
N LYS A 173 15.44 8.95 5.99
CA LYS A 173 14.90 9.80 4.92
C LYS A 173 14.96 9.06 3.60
N PHE A 174 13.79 8.62 3.10
CA PHE A 174 13.66 7.97 1.81
C PHE A 174 13.17 8.96 0.76
N VAL A 175 13.87 9.02 -0.35
CA VAL A 175 13.40 9.73 -1.54
C VAL A 175 12.55 8.76 -2.35
N PRO A 176 11.24 9.02 -2.53
CA PRO A 176 10.37 8.14 -3.30
C PRO A 176 10.69 8.28 -4.79
N MET A 177 10.97 7.15 -5.44
CA MET A 177 11.13 7.04 -6.88
C MET A 177 10.28 5.89 -7.44
N ILE A 178 9.99 5.97 -8.72
CA ILE A 178 9.25 4.96 -9.46
C ILE A 178 9.86 4.84 -10.85
N GLY A 179 10.04 3.62 -11.30
CA GLY A 179 10.59 3.34 -12.63
C GLY A 179 9.60 2.60 -13.53
N SER A 180 8.46 2.14 -12.97
CA SER A 180 7.40 1.52 -13.75
C SER A 180 6.04 1.66 -13.10
N LEU A 181 4.99 1.67 -13.92
CA LEU A 181 3.60 1.62 -13.52
C LEU A 181 3.00 0.27 -13.92
N GLY A 182 2.08 -0.25 -13.08
CA GLY A 182 1.47 -1.56 -13.30
C GLY A 182 2.43 -2.73 -13.13
N CYS A 183 1.93 -3.95 -13.37
CA CYS A 183 2.68 -5.17 -13.19
C CYS A 183 2.31 -6.20 -14.28
N PRO A 184 3.27 -6.93 -14.88
CA PRO A 184 2.97 -7.95 -15.89
C PRO A 184 2.38 -9.24 -15.29
N TYR A 185 2.49 -9.43 -13.97
CA TYR A 185 1.92 -10.60 -13.29
C TYR A 185 0.41 -10.44 -13.04
N THR A 186 -0.30 -11.55 -13.06
CA THR A 186 -1.77 -11.61 -12.96
C THR A 186 -2.24 -12.10 -11.58
N CYS A 187 -1.64 -11.61 -10.51
CA CYS A 187 -2.04 -11.99 -9.15
C CYS A 187 -3.47 -11.51 -8.85
N SER A 188 -4.39 -12.44 -8.63
CA SER A 188 -5.81 -12.14 -8.50
C SER A 188 -6.17 -11.24 -7.30
N PHE A 189 -5.36 -11.26 -6.24
CA PHE A 189 -5.54 -10.43 -5.05
C PHE A 189 -4.96 -9.01 -5.18
N CYS A 190 -4.14 -8.75 -6.20
CA CYS A 190 -3.40 -7.50 -6.34
C CYS A 190 -4.17 -6.46 -7.16
N ILE A 191 -4.24 -5.23 -6.66
CA ILE A 191 -4.90 -4.11 -7.34
C ILE A 191 -4.14 -3.64 -8.60
N ASP A 192 -2.87 -3.99 -8.75
CA ASP A 192 -2.03 -3.61 -9.89
C ASP A 192 -1.96 -4.70 -10.97
N SER A 193 -2.54 -5.88 -10.73
CA SER A 193 -2.58 -6.97 -11.70
C SER A 193 -3.44 -6.68 -12.94
N THR A 194 -4.36 -5.72 -12.85
CA THR A 194 -5.20 -5.24 -13.95
C THR A 194 -4.60 -4.04 -14.68
N VAL A 195 -3.50 -3.49 -14.15
CA VAL A 195 -2.82 -2.33 -14.72
C VAL A 195 -1.75 -2.81 -15.70
N GLU A 196 -1.78 -2.29 -16.92
CA GLU A 196 -0.78 -2.61 -17.91
C GLU A 196 0.61 -2.18 -17.44
N TYR A 197 1.58 -3.10 -17.53
CA TYR A 197 2.97 -2.78 -17.19
C TYR A 197 3.52 -1.76 -18.18
N GLN A 198 4.01 -0.64 -17.64
CA GLN A 198 4.61 0.43 -18.41
C GLN A 198 5.88 0.90 -17.72
N PRO A 199 7.07 0.63 -18.29
CA PRO A 199 8.31 1.23 -17.80
C PRO A 199 8.30 2.72 -18.10
N LEU A 200 8.81 3.52 -17.15
CA LEU A 200 9.14 4.92 -17.36
C LEU A 200 10.49 5.05 -18.06
N GLY A 201 10.83 6.24 -18.55
CA GLY A 201 12.06 6.47 -19.31
C GLY A 201 13.32 6.25 -18.47
N PHE A 202 14.12 5.22 -18.75
CA PHE A 202 15.36 4.95 -18.02
C PHE A 202 16.39 6.10 -18.11
N PRO A 203 16.51 6.87 -19.22
CA PRO A 203 17.32 8.08 -19.25
C PRO A 203 16.88 9.12 -18.21
N GLN A 204 15.57 9.28 -18.00
CA GLN A 204 15.05 10.18 -16.98
C GLN A 204 15.36 9.66 -15.57
N ILE A 205 15.26 8.36 -15.33
CA ILE A 205 15.65 7.74 -14.05
C ILE A 205 17.12 8.02 -13.77
N ALA A 206 18.00 7.84 -14.74
CA ALA A 206 19.44 8.13 -14.58
C ALA A 206 19.69 9.63 -14.30
N ALA A 207 18.96 10.55 -14.97
CA ALA A 207 19.05 11.98 -14.72
C ALA A 207 18.56 12.35 -13.31
N ASP A 208 17.43 11.77 -12.87
CA ASP A 208 16.88 11.99 -11.54
C ASP A 208 17.81 11.51 -10.42
N LEU A 209 18.46 10.35 -10.59
CA LEU A 209 19.45 9.85 -9.64
C LEU A 209 20.73 10.74 -9.61
N LYS A 210 21.20 11.22 -10.77
CA LYS A 210 22.31 12.20 -10.83
C LYS A 210 21.93 13.49 -10.10
N PHE A 211 20.74 14.03 -10.36
CA PHE A 211 20.23 15.20 -9.65
C PHE A 211 20.21 14.98 -8.14
N LEU A 212 19.69 13.83 -7.68
CA LEU A 212 19.63 13.48 -6.26
C LEU A 212 21.01 13.51 -5.59
N LEU A 213 22.06 13.07 -6.29
CA LEU A 213 23.45 13.12 -5.80
C LEU A 213 24.01 14.54 -5.69
N THR A 214 23.40 15.54 -6.33
CA THR A 214 23.74 16.96 -6.10
C THR A 214 23.14 17.49 -4.80
N LYS A 215 22.02 16.88 -4.34
CA LYS A 215 21.31 17.30 -3.13
C LYS A 215 21.80 16.59 -1.87
N HIS A 216 22.16 15.30 -1.97
CA HIS A 216 22.59 14.47 -0.84
C HIS A 216 23.83 13.64 -1.19
N LYS A 217 24.78 13.55 -0.24
CA LYS A 217 26.01 12.77 -0.43
C LYS A 217 25.79 11.26 -0.48
N ALA A 218 24.83 10.74 0.29
CA ALA A 218 24.50 9.32 0.40
C ALA A 218 23.00 9.15 0.61
N PRO A 219 22.18 9.39 -0.43
CA PRO A 219 20.73 9.31 -0.31
C PRO A 219 20.23 7.86 -0.22
N ILE A 220 19.03 7.71 0.34
CA ILE A 220 18.30 6.44 0.32
C ILE A 220 17.10 6.62 -0.60
N VAL A 221 16.96 5.75 -1.59
CA VAL A 221 15.84 5.72 -2.53
C VAL A 221 14.91 4.57 -2.17
N GLY A 222 13.63 4.89 -1.95
CA GLY A 222 12.55 3.91 -1.88
C GLY A 222 11.86 3.79 -3.24
N TRP A 223 11.93 2.62 -3.87
CA TRP A 223 11.28 2.37 -5.14
C TRP A 223 9.83 1.95 -4.92
N HIS A 224 8.91 2.68 -5.51
CA HIS A 224 7.47 2.45 -5.42
C HIS A 224 6.92 1.63 -6.61
N ASP A 225 7.80 0.95 -7.31
CA ASP A 225 7.40 0.02 -8.38
C ASP A 225 6.58 -1.13 -7.80
N PRO A 226 5.45 -1.51 -8.40
CA PRO A 226 4.70 -2.69 -7.96
C PRO A 226 5.51 -3.99 -8.00
N ASN A 227 6.55 -4.03 -8.83
CA ASN A 227 7.54 -5.11 -8.88
C ASN A 227 8.84 -4.61 -9.53
N PHE A 228 9.78 -4.19 -8.70
CA PHE A 228 11.06 -3.67 -9.15
C PHE A 228 11.87 -4.75 -9.91
N GLY A 229 12.48 -4.35 -11.01
CA GLY A 229 13.42 -5.19 -11.76
C GLY A 229 12.78 -6.09 -12.83
N ILE A 230 11.54 -5.84 -13.24
CA ILE A 230 10.95 -6.52 -14.42
C ILE A 230 11.84 -6.30 -15.65
N ARG A 231 12.39 -5.09 -15.82
CA ARG A 231 13.43 -4.77 -16.80
C ARG A 231 14.76 -4.60 -16.08
N PHE A 232 15.26 -5.68 -15.49
CA PHE A 232 16.37 -5.65 -14.54
C PHE A 232 17.62 -4.94 -15.09
N ASP A 233 18.04 -5.29 -16.31
CA ASP A 233 19.25 -4.74 -16.91
C ASP A 233 19.13 -3.24 -17.18
N ASP A 234 17.96 -2.76 -17.59
CA ASP A 234 17.73 -1.34 -17.84
C ASP A 234 17.80 -0.53 -16.53
N TYR A 235 17.19 -1.05 -15.44
CA TYR A 235 17.29 -0.44 -14.11
C TYR A 235 18.75 -0.36 -13.63
N MET A 236 19.44 -1.49 -13.70
CA MET A 236 20.83 -1.53 -13.23
C MET A 236 21.72 -0.62 -14.07
N THR A 237 21.55 -0.59 -15.39
CA THR A 237 22.28 0.30 -16.28
C THR A 237 22.04 1.77 -15.94
N ALA A 238 20.79 2.16 -15.71
CA ALA A 238 20.45 3.53 -15.32
C ALA A 238 21.07 3.93 -13.97
N ILE A 239 21.05 3.02 -12.99
CA ILE A 239 21.66 3.24 -11.66
C ILE A 239 23.18 3.36 -11.79
N GLU A 240 23.85 2.45 -12.51
CA GLU A 240 25.30 2.42 -12.72
C GLU A 240 25.81 3.67 -13.45
N GLN A 241 25.07 4.13 -14.47
CA GLN A 241 25.38 5.38 -15.19
C GLN A 241 25.20 6.64 -14.32
N ALA A 242 24.23 6.60 -13.40
CA ALA A 242 23.95 7.72 -12.53
C ALA A 242 24.91 7.81 -11.34
N ASP A 243 25.24 6.67 -10.75
CA ASP A 243 26.04 6.57 -9.53
C ASP A 243 27.19 5.56 -9.66
N PRO A 244 28.22 5.85 -10.45
CA PRO A 244 29.38 4.96 -10.62
C PRO A 244 30.18 4.73 -9.33
N ASN A 245 29.94 5.55 -8.29
CA ASN A 245 30.59 5.43 -6.99
C ASN A 245 29.72 4.72 -5.93
N HIS A 246 28.55 4.21 -6.31
CA HIS A 246 27.63 3.46 -5.46
C HIS A 246 27.30 4.15 -4.14
N ARG A 247 27.04 5.45 -4.17
CA ARG A 247 26.70 6.27 -3.00
C ARG A 247 25.23 6.17 -2.61
N ILE A 248 24.35 5.87 -3.59
CA ILE A 248 22.92 5.73 -3.38
C ILE A 248 22.63 4.37 -2.75
N ARG A 249 21.73 4.36 -1.79
CA ARG A 249 21.18 3.11 -1.21
C ARG A 249 19.76 2.93 -1.69
N HIS A 250 19.36 1.69 -1.98
CA HIS A 250 18.05 1.38 -2.55
C HIS A 250 17.28 0.40 -1.68
N ILE A 251 15.96 0.61 -1.60
CA ILE A 251 14.98 -0.29 -1.01
C ILE A 251 13.98 -0.62 -2.12
N VAL A 252 13.71 -1.91 -2.35
CA VAL A 252 12.90 -2.36 -3.48
C VAL A 252 11.91 -3.44 -3.07
N GLU A 253 10.73 -3.43 -3.70
CA GLU A 253 9.81 -4.56 -3.71
C GLU A 253 10.03 -5.36 -4.98
N SER A 254 10.26 -6.67 -4.88
CA SER A 254 10.56 -7.51 -6.04
C SER A 254 10.07 -8.93 -5.83
N SER A 255 9.70 -9.62 -6.91
CA SER A 255 9.34 -11.03 -6.83
C SER A 255 10.56 -11.93 -6.65
N LEU A 256 10.37 -13.08 -5.98
CA LEU A 256 11.43 -14.08 -5.80
C LEU A 256 12.04 -14.54 -7.12
N SER A 257 11.25 -14.60 -8.20
CA SER A 257 11.71 -15.02 -9.52
C SER A 257 12.77 -14.09 -10.13
N LEU A 258 12.85 -12.83 -9.70
CA LEU A 258 13.83 -11.84 -10.16
C LEU A 258 15.10 -11.81 -9.29
N LEU A 259 15.08 -12.43 -8.12
CA LEU A 259 16.16 -12.43 -7.14
C LEU A 259 17.07 -13.67 -7.32
N SER A 260 17.57 -13.87 -8.54
CA SER A 260 18.60 -14.88 -8.84
C SER A 260 19.97 -14.43 -8.30
N GLU A 261 20.89 -15.37 -8.09
CA GLU A 261 22.22 -15.04 -7.56
C GLU A 261 23.00 -14.03 -8.42
N PRO A 262 23.02 -14.11 -9.76
CA PRO A 262 23.62 -13.07 -10.59
C PRO A 262 22.99 -11.69 -10.35
N ASN A 263 21.66 -11.61 -10.29
CA ASN A 263 20.95 -10.36 -10.01
C ASN A 263 21.27 -9.83 -8.61
N LEU A 264 21.33 -10.70 -7.60
CA LEU A 264 21.68 -10.31 -6.23
C LEU A 264 23.09 -9.74 -6.12
N LYS A 265 24.06 -10.29 -6.85
CA LYS A 265 25.42 -9.74 -6.92
C LYS A 265 25.41 -8.31 -7.45
N ARG A 266 24.64 -8.07 -8.52
CA ARG A 266 24.52 -6.74 -9.15
C ARG A 266 23.73 -5.76 -8.27
N LEU A 267 22.63 -6.20 -7.64
CA LEU A 267 21.88 -5.40 -6.66
C LEU A 267 22.76 -4.97 -5.48
N ARG A 268 23.57 -5.89 -4.93
CA ARG A 268 24.50 -5.58 -3.85
C ARG A 268 25.55 -4.56 -4.29
N ALA A 269 26.16 -4.77 -5.45
CA ALA A 269 27.17 -3.84 -6.00
C ALA A 269 26.60 -2.44 -6.17
N ASN A 270 25.31 -2.32 -6.50
CA ASN A 270 24.61 -1.06 -6.69
C ASN A 270 23.89 -0.55 -5.42
N GLY A 271 24.28 -0.99 -4.24
CA GLY A 271 23.86 -0.38 -2.97
C GLY A 271 22.46 -0.77 -2.48
N VAL A 272 21.83 -1.83 -3.00
CA VAL A 272 20.53 -2.30 -2.49
C VAL A 272 20.69 -2.81 -1.05
N GLN A 273 19.89 -2.23 -0.14
CA GLN A 273 19.93 -2.51 1.29
C GLN A 273 18.76 -3.38 1.78
N ALA A 274 17.65 -3.33 1.09
CA ALA A 274 16.46 -4.10 1.46
C ALA A 274 15.71 -4.58 0.22
N VAL A 275 15.21 -5.82 0.30
CA VAL A 275 14.25 -6.40 -0.64
C VAL A 275 13.06 -6.97 0.11
N LEU A 276 11.86 -6.80 -0.47
CA LEU A 276 10.59 -7.18 0.14
C LEU A 276 9.83 -8.17 -0.77
N PRO A 277 10.32 -9.43 -0.91
CA PRO A 277 9.68 -10.39 -1.80
C PRO A 277 8.35 -10.92 -1.23
N GLY A 278 7.36 -11.09 -2.12
CA GLY A 278 6.14 -11.83 -1.85
C GLY A 278 6.37 -13.34 -1.92
N VAL A 279 6.08 -14.04 -0.82
CA VAL A 279 5.95 -15.51 -0.75
C VAL A 279 4.49 -15.90 -0.97
N GLU A 280 3.60 -15.11 -0.43
CA GLU A 280 2.13 -15.12 -0.49
C GLU A 280 1.53 -16.36 0.18
N SER A 281 1.72 -17.56 -0.35
CA SER A 281 1.14 -18.82 0.11
C SER A 281 2.10 -20.00 -0.12
N TRP A 282 1.91 -21.08 0.64
CA TRP A 282 2.61 -22.35 0.46
C TRP A 282 1.99 -23.23 -0.64
N TYR A 283 0.84 -22.81 -1.18
CA TYR A 283 0.14 -23.46 -2.26
C TYR A 283 0.25 -22.64 -3.56
N ASP A 284 -0.21 -23.19 -4.66
CA ASP A 284 -0.14 -22.49 -5.95
C ASP A 284 -1.14 -21.33 -5.98
N MET A 285 -0.62 -20.12 -6.22
CA MET A 285 -1.39 -18.87 -6.25
C MET A 285 -1.23 -18.11 -7.57
N GLY A 286 -0.85 -18.79 -8.65
CA GLY A 286 -0.71 -18.18 -9.98
C GLY A 286 0.73 -17.99 -10.44
N ASN A 287 0.91 -17.24 -11.52
CA ASN A 287 2.10 -17.23 -12.39
C ASN A 287 3.40 -16.63 -11.81
N LYS A 288 3.43 -16.18 -10.54
CA LYS A 288 4.64 -15.61 -9.91
C LYS A 288 5.70 -16.66 -9.54
N SER A 289 5.31 -17.90 -9.30
CA SER A 289 6.22 -18.97 -8.94
C SER A 289 6.59 -19.80 -10.14
N LYS A 290 7.87 -19.90 -10.47
CA LYS A 290 8.39 -20.84 -11.47
C LYS A 290 8.33 -22.31 -11.01
N THR A 291 8.02 -22.53 -9.71
CA THR A 291 7.98 -23.87 -9.14
C THR A 291 6.55 -24.34 -8.95
N ARG A 292 6.26 -25.55 -9.34
CA ARG A 292 5.00 -26.26 -9.04
C ARG A 292 5.02 -26.96 -7.68
N ARG A 293 6.02 -26.65 -6.84
CA ARG A 293 6.13 -27.23 -5.49
C ARG A 293 5.13 -26.59 -4.55
N THR A 294 4.58 -27.38 -3.64
CA THR A 294 3.62 -26.96 -2.63
C THR A 294 4.02 -27.56 -1.27
N GLY A 295 3.42 -27.05 -0.20
CA GLY A 295 3.67 -27.58 1.14
C GLY A 295 5.11 -27.45 1.58
N MET A 296 5.65 -28.48 2.26
CA MET A 296 6.99 -28.48 2.84
C MET A 296 8.10 -28.29 1.80
N ASP A 297 7.98 -28.90 0.61
CA ASP A 297 8.97 -28.75 -0.46
C ASP A 297 9.13 -27.28 -0.89
N LYS A 298 8.02 -26.53 -0.92
CA LYS A 298 8.05 -25.10 -1.21
C LYS A 298 8.68 -24.30 -0.06
N VAL A 299 8.38 -24.67 1.20
CA VAL A 299 8.98 -24.03 2.37
C VAL A 299 10.50 -24.14 2.34
N GLU A 300 11.03 -25.33 2.11
CA GLU A 300 12.48 -25.57 2.06
C GLU A 300 13.13 -24.78 0.93
N GLN A 301 12.57 -24.85 -0.28
CA GLN A 301 13.09 -24.11 -1.42
C GLN A 301 13.08 -22.60 -1.22
N VAL A 302 11.98 -22.04 -0.69
CA VAL A 302 11.87 -20.61 -0.43
C VAL A 302 12.83 -20.20 0.69
N ALA A 303 12.98 -21.02 1.75
CA ALA A 303 13.92 -20.74 2.82
C ALA A 303 15.38 -20.74 2.32
N GLU A 304 15.76 -21.69 1.47
CA GLU A 304 17.08 -21.69 0.82
C GLU A 304 17.32 -20.43 0.00
N GLN A 305 16.33 -20.02 -0.81
CA GLN A 305 16.41 -18.80 -1.61
C GLN A 305 16.50 -17.55 -0.74
N ILE A 306 15.71 -17.44 0.32
CA ILE A 306 15.76 -16.31 1.27
C ILE A 306 17.12 -16.27 1.98
N ASN A 307 17.65 -17.40 2.41
CA ASN A 307 18.97 -17.46 3.00
C ASN A 307 20.09 -17.10 1.99
N MET A 308 19.92 -17.44 0.71
CA MET A 308 20.81 -16.95 -0.36
C MET A 308 20.72 -15.44 -0.48
N ILE A 309 19.50 -14.87 -0.54
CA ILE A 309 19.29 -13.41 -0.62
C ILE A 309 19.98 -12.69 0.54
N LEU A 310 19.87 -13.19 1.77
CA LEU A 310 20.48 -12.63 2.98
C LEU A 310 22.02 -12.59 2.95
N ARG A 311 22.69 -13.39 2.10
CA ARG A 311 24.15 -13.29 1.90
C ARG A 311 24.55 -12.02 1.15
N TYR A 312 23.64 -11.49 0.33
CA TYR A 312 23.87 -10.31 -0.52
C TYR A 312 23.18 -9.06 0.00
N ILE A 313 21.95 -9.18 0.47
CA ILE A 313 21.09 -8.05 0.85
C ILE A 313 20.93 -8.01 2.37
N PRO A 314 21.25 -6.89 3.01
CA PRO A 314 21.27 -6.77 4.48
C PRO A 314 19.91 -6.96 5.17
N TYR A 315 18.80 -6.60 4.50
CA TYR A 315 17.46 -6.70 5.04
C TYR A 315 16.51 -7.38 4.07
N VAL A 316 15.81 -8.40 4.56
CA VAL A 316 14.80 -9.13 3.80
C VAL A 316 13.49 -9.17 4.60
N GLN A 317 12.41 -8.68 4.00
CA GLN A 317 11.06 -8.88 4.51
C GLN A 317 10.34 -9.87 3.59
N THR A 318 9.76 -10.91 4.15
CA THR A 318 8.94 -11.88 3.41
C THR A 318 7.46 -11.61 3.66
N ASN A 319 6.68 -11.45 2.59
CA ASN A 319 5.27 -11.09 2.67
C ASN A 319 4.39 -12.34 2.44
N PHE A 320 3.43 -12.55 3.33
CA PHE A 320 2.45 -13.65 3.30
C PHE A 320 1.04 -13.11 3.28
N VAL A 321 0.13 -13.81 2.61
CA VAL A 321 -1.32 -13.57 2.67
C VAL A 321 -1.97 -14.74 3.39
N LEU A 322 -2.68 -14.47 4.48
CA LEU A 322 -3.35 -15.47 5.31
C LEU A 322 -4.87 -15.42 5.14
N GLY A 323 -5.52 -16.57 5.20
CA GLY A 323 -6.97 -16.72 5.05
C GLY A 323 -7.40 -16.90 3.59
N LEU A 324 -6.49 -17.37 2.75
CA LEU A 324 -6.78 -17.73 1.36
C LEU A 324 -7.69 -18.97 1.29
N ASP A 325 -8.37 -19.14 0.17
CA ASP A 325 -9.24 -20.31 -0.06
C ASP A 325 -8.49 -21.64 -0.16
N THR A 326 -7.17 -21.57 -0.33
CA THR A 326 -6.25 -22.70 -0.30
C THR A 326 -5.76 -23.05 1.11
N ASP A 327 -5.99 -22.18 2.08
CA ASP A 327 -5.59 -22.42 3.47
C ASP A 327 -6.62 -23.32 4.14
N GLU A 328 -6.18 -24.48 4.64
CA GLU A 328 -7.03 -25.46 5.30
C GLU A 328 -6.32 -26.04 6.53
N GLY A 329 -7.08 -26.21 7.62
CA GLY A 329 -6.56 -26.78 8.87
C GLY A 329 -5.43 -25.96 9.49
N ASP A 330 -4.47 -26.66 10.11
CA ASP A 330 -3.30 -26.04 10.78
C ASP A 330 -2.10 -25.93 9.84
N GLU A 331 -2.07 -26.70 8.75
CA GLU A 331 -0.91 -26.89 7.91
C GLU A 331 -0.30 -25.56 7.39
N PRO A 332 -1.05 -24.58 6.80
CA PRO A 332 -0.44 -23.36 6.29
C PRO A 332 0.26 -22.53 7.37
N PHE A 333 -0.26 -22.55 8.59
CA PHE A 333 0.34 -21.85 9.73
C PHE A 333 1.59 -22.56 10.24
N GLU A 334 1.56 -23.90 10.33
CA GLU A 334 2.71 -24.72 10.73
C GLU A 334 3.85 -24.66 9.70
N LEU A 335 3.53 -24.69 8.40
CA LEU A 335 4.50 -24.48 7.33
C LEU A 335 5.16 -23.09 7.45
N THR A 336 4.39 -22.07 7.80
CA THR A 336 4.91 -20.70 7.99
C THR A 336 5.83 -20.64 9.22
N LYS A 337 5.51 -21.31 10.33
CA LYS A 337 6.44 -21.43 11.49
C LYS A 337 7.73 -22.14 11.11
N LYS A 338 7.65 -23.21 10.32
CA LYS A 338 8.84 -23.92 9.79
C LYS A 338 9.71 -23.00 8.94
N PHE A 339 9.09 -22.20 8.06
CA PHE A 339 9.82 -21.18 7.30
C PHE A 339 10.54 -20.18 8.21
N VAL A 340 9.87 -19.65 9.26
CA VAL A 340 10.49 -18.72 10.23
C VAL A 340 11.69 -19.36 10.93
N ASP A 341 11.66 -20.68 11.15
CA ASP A 341 12.78 -21.41 11.71
C ASP A 341 13.93 -21.62 10.72
N LEU A 342 13.62 -21.90 9.45
CA LEU A 342 14.62 -22.19 8.42
C LEU A 342 15.28 -20.92 7.86
N ALA A 343 14.58 -19.77 7.90
CA ALA A 343 15.08 -18.48 7.42
C ALA A 343 14.97 -17.38 8.50
N PRO A 344 15.64 -17.55 9.67
CA PRO A 344 15.45 -16.66 10.82
C PRO A 344 15.90 -15.22 10.58
N GLY A 345 16.76 -14.96 9.58
CA GLY A 345 17.22 -13.62 9.24
C GLY A 345 16.17 -12.74 8.55
N ALA A 346 15.13 -13.34 7.96
CA ALA A 346 14.06 -12.61 7.32
C ALA A 346 13.01 -12.10 8.33
N PHE A 347 12.44 -10.93 8.07
CA PHE A 347 11.30 -10.41 8.83
C PHE A 347 10.01 -10.91 8.19
N PRO A 348 9.18 -11.72 8.84
CA PRO A 348 7.92 -12.18 8.27
C PRO A 348 6.85 -11.10 8.44
N ALA A 349 6.24 -10.69 7.35
CA ALA A 349 5.11 -9.77 7.31
C ALA A 349 3.84 -10.52 6.88
N TYR A 350 2.82 -10.46 7.69
CA TYR A 350 1.57 -11.18 7.48
C TYR A 350 0.47 -10.22 7.05
N SER A 351 -0.11 -10.43 5.89
CA SER A 351 -1.29 -9.72 5.41
C SER A 351 -2.51 -10.60 5.56
N LEU A 352 -3.62 -10.05 6.03
CA LEU A 352 -4.92 -10.71 6.01
C LEU A 352 -5.54 -10.55 4.63
N LEU A 353 -6.17 -11.59 4.12
CA LEU A 353 -6.88 -11.54 2.85
C LEU A 353 -7.91 -10.41 2.86
N SER A 354 -7.78 -9.49 1.92
CA SER A 354 -8.67 -8.34 1.80
C SER A 354 -9.16 -8.19 0.36
N ALA A 355 -10.46 -8.05 0.21
CA ALA A 355 -11.09 -7.69 -1.06
C ALA A 355 -11.06 -6.17 -1.21
N PHE A 356 -10.35 -5.67 -2.23
CA PHE A 356 -10.18 -4.24 -2.49
C PHE A 356 -11.06 -3.76 -3.64
N GLY A 357 -12.37 -3.88 -3.49
CA GLY A 357 -13.33 -3.36 -4.43
C GLY A 357 -13.09 -3.84 -5.87
N ARG A 358 -13.34 -2.97 -6.84
CA ARG A 358 -13.22 -3.32 -8.27
C ARG A 358 -11.78 -3.52 -8.77
N ALA A 359 -10.78 -3.03 -8.04
CA ALA A 359 -9.40 -3.03 -8.54
C ALA A 359 -8.73 -4.40 -8.47
N ALA A 360 -9.14 -5.30 -7.55
CA ALA A 360 -8.57 -6.63 -7.42
C ALA A 360 -9.48 -7.69 -8.07
N PRO A 361 -9.01 -8.49 -9.05
CA PRO A 361 -9.86 -9.46 -9.77
C PRO A 361 -10.57 -10.48 -8.89
N MET A 362 -9.89 -10.95 -7.83
CA MET A 362 -10.42 -11.92 -6.86
C MET A 362 -11.68 -11.41 -6.15
N ASN A 363 -11.82 -10.11 -6.00
CA ASN A 363 -12.96 -9.50 -5.32
C ASN A 363 -14.30 -9.86 -5.99
N LEU A 364 -14.32 -9.91 -7.32
CA LEU A 364 -15.54 -10.26 -8.08
C LEU A 364 -16.04 -11.67 -7.73
N ASP A 365 -15.15 -12.63 -7.61
CA ASP A 365 -15.50 -14.02 -7.28
C ASP A 365 -16.01 -14.12 -5.83
N TYR A 366 -15.37 -13.42 -4.90
CA TYR A 366 -15.81 -13.36 -3.50
C TYR A 366 -17.16 -12.66 -3.34
N GLN A 367 -17.43 -11.63 -4.13
CA GLN A 367 -18.71 -10.94 -4.10
C GLN A 367 -19.84 -11.80 -4.67
N ARG A 368 -19.59 -12.47 -5.80
CA ARG A 368 -20.56 -13.44 -6.36
C ARG A 368 -20.88 -14.56 -5.39
N ALA A 369 -19.90 -14.95 -4.58
CA ALA A 369 -20.08 -15.95 -3.52
C ALA A 369 -20.73 -15.38 -2.22
N GLY A 370 -21.05 -14.08 -2.16
CA GLY A 370 -21.60 -13.42 -0.98
C GLY A 370 -20.67 -13.38 0.23
N ARG A 371 -19.36 -13.45 0.01
CA ARG A 371 -18.36 -13.56 1.09
C ARG A 371 -17.68 -12.25 1.46
N VAL A 372 -17.90 -11.17 0.71
CA VAL A 372 -17.31 -9.86 1.03
C VAL A 372 -18.16 -9.14 2.06
N LEU A 373 -17.55 -8.75 3.16
CA LEU A 373 -18.18 -8.06 4.29
C LEU A 373 -17.98 -6.55 4.20
N PRO A 374 -18.97 -5.72 4.56
CA PRO A 374 -18.86 -4.26 4.52
C PRO A 374 -18.06 -3.70 5.71
N VAL A 375 -16.88 -4.26 5.98
CA VAL A 375 -15.97 -3.76 7.02
C VAL A 375 -15.57 -2.33 6.69
N PRO A 376 -15.65 -1.35 7.63
CA PRO A 376 -15.25 0.03 7.36
C PRO A 376 -13.82 0.11 6.81
N HIS A 377 -13.61 0.93 5.79
CA HIS A 377 -12.32 1.04 5.08
C HIS A 377 -11.14 1.29 6.01
N HIS A 378 -11.35 1.97 7.12
CA HIS A 378 -10.35 2.24 8.15
C HIS A 378 -9.59 1.00 8.64
N PHE A 379 -10.19 -0.17 8.57
CA PHE A 379 -9.59 -1.45 8.98
C PHE A 379 -8.96 -2.22 7.81
N LEU A 380 -9.16 -1.76 6.56
CA LEU A 380 -8.64 -2.42 5.36
C LEU A 380 -7.19 -2.02 5.08
N ASN A 381 -6.29 -2.43 5.95
CA ASN A 381 -4.85 -2.19 5.84
C ASN A 381 -4.03 -3.48 5.86
N ASN A 382 -4.64 -4.60 5.49
CA ASN A 382 -4.05 -5.94 5.49
C ASN A 382 -3.62 -6.47 6.88
N ASN A 383 -3.69 -5.65 7.93
CA ASN A 383 -3.16 -6.00 9.25
C ASN A 383 -4.23 -6.14 10.32
N HIS A 384 -5.35 -5.41 10.22
CA HIS A 384 -6.33 -5.30 11.31
C HIS A 384 -7.57 -6.12 11.09
N ALA A 385 -8.10 -6.17 9.88
CA ALA A 385 -9.29 -6.92 9.57
C ALA A 385 -9.19 -7.61 8.21
N MET A 386 -9.86 -8.74 8.12
CA MET A 386 -10.18 -9.42 6.89
C MET A 386 -11.63 -9.10 6.55
N ASN A 387 -11.90 -8.63 5.33
CA ASN A 387 -13.26 -8.35 4.87
C ASN A 387 -13.80 -9.42 3.93
N VAL A 388 -13.17 -10.58 3.92
CA VAL A 388 -13.62 -11.77 3.20
C VAL A 388 -13.91 -12.86 4.23
N LYS A 389 -15.14 -13.36 4.26
CA LYS A 389 -15.48 -14.50 5.13
C LYS A 389 -14.61 -15.71 4.76
N PRO A 390 -13.84 -16.28 5.69
CA PRO A 390 -12.98 -17.43 5.42
C PRO A 390 -13.81 -18.60 4.84
N LYS A 391 -13.21 -19.36 3.92
CA LYS A 391 -13.86 -20.53 3.34
C LYS A 391 -13.77 -21.75 4.25
N ASN A 392 -12.60 -21.98 4.79
CA ASN A 392 -12.24 -23.24 5.48
C ASN A 392 -12.10 -23.07 7.00
N TYR A 393 -12.43 -21.88 7.55
CA TYR A 393 -12.36 -21.58 8.97
C TYR A 393 -13.62 -20.86 9.44
N ASP A 394 -14.03 -21.09 10.68
CA ASP A 394 -14.80 -20.09 11.41
C ASP A 394 -13.86 -18.97 11.93
N TRP A 395 -14.42 -17.84 12.32
CA TRP A 395 -13.63 -16.71 12.76
C TRP A 395 -12.79 -16.97 14.02
N PRO A 396 -13.31 -17.63 15.09
CA PRO A 396 -12.49 -17.98 16.24
C PRO A 396 -11.30 -18.85 15.86
N ALA A 397 -11.54 -19.93 15.10
CA ALA A 397 -10.48 -20.83 14.68
C ALA A 397 -9.40 -20.16 13.82
N PHE A 398 -9.81 -19.23 12.94
CA PHE A 398 -8.88 -18.44 12.14
C PHE A 398 -8.01 -17.53 13.02
N TYR A 399 -8.64 -16.75 13.93
CA TYR A 399 -7.89 -15.84 14.81
C TYR A 399 -7.05 -16.57 15.85
N ASP A 400 -7.44 -17.75 16.32
CA ASP A 400 -6.59 -18.58 17.21
C ASP A 400 -5.28 -18.95 16.49
N ARG A 401 -5.33 -19.40 15.24
CA ARG A 401 -4.17 -19.73 14.42
C ARG A 401 -3.31 -18.51 14.09
N LEU A 402 -3.96 -17.40 13.76
CA LEU A 402 -3.27 -16.13 13.48
C LEU A 402 -2.50 -15.60 14.69
N VAL A 403 -3.12 -15.65 15.89
CA VAL A 403 -2.49 -15.25 17.16
C VAL A 403 -1.33 -16.19 17.49
N ASP A 404 -1.52 -17.48 17.31
CA ASP A 404 -0.47 -18.47 17.56
C ASP A 404 0.74 -18.29 16.63
N LEU A 405 0.52 -18.18 15.32
CA LEU A 405 1.58 -17.91 14.34
C LEU A 405 2.33 -16.61 14.63
N THR A 406 1.60 -15.51 14.89
CA THR A 406 2.22 -14.22 15.14
C THR A 406 2.98 -14.20 16.48
N SER A 407 2.43 -14.85 17.50
CA SER A 407 3.10 -15.03 18.81
C SER A 407 4.37 -15.86 18.68
N TYR A 408 4.35 -16.93 17.88
CA TYR A 408 5.55 -17.71 17.57
C TYR A 408 6.62 -16.86 16.88
N SER A 409 6.24 -16.16 15.80
CA SER A 409 7.15 -15.40 14.95
C SER A 409 7.79 -14.20 15.63
N PHE A 410 7.10 -13.59 16.60
CA PHE A 410 7.56 -12.42 17.35
C PHE A 410 7.81 -12.72 18.84
N SER A 411 7.96 -14.00 19.20
CA SER A 411 8.42 -14.42 20.53
C SER A 411 9.82 -13.90 20.82
N GLY A 412 10.16 -13.76 22.11
CA GLY A 412 11.53 -13.42 22.51
C GLY A 412 12.57 -14.39 21.93
N ARG A 413 12.24 -15.70 21.85
CA ARG A 413 13.10 -16.70 21.22
C ARG A 413 13.33 -16.42 19.73
N ALA A 414 12.27 -16.11 18.98
CA ALA A 414 12.38 -15.80 17.55
C ALA A 414 13.18 -14.51 17.31
N ILE A 415 12.98 -13.48 18.13
CA ILE A 415 13.76 -12.23 18.08
C ILE A 415 15.25 -12.53 18.34
N MET A 416 15.58 -13.30 19.37
CA MET A 416 16.96 -13.66 19.71
C MET A 416 17.65 -14.49 18.61
N ARG A 417 16.92 -15.37 17.91
CA ARG A 417 17.45 -16.11 16.74
C ARG A 417 17.68 -15.21 15.53
N ARG A 418 16.85 -14.18 15.34
CA ARG A 418 16.95 -13.22 14.22
C ARG A 418 18.16 -12.30 14.36
N LEU A 419 18.55 -11.95 15.58
CA LEU A 419 19.68 -11.04 15.84
C LEU A 419 21.02 -11.50 15.22
N PRO A 420 21.50 -12.74 15.43
CA PRO A 420 22.76 -13.20 14.81
C PRO A 420 22.59 -13.47 13.30
N ALA A 421 21.37 -13.82 12.85
CA ALA A 421 21.08 -14.08 11.45
C ALA A 421 21.02 -12.80 10.60
N THR A 422 20.98 -11.62 11.22
CA THR A 422 21.00 -10.33 10.54
C THR A 422 22.38 -9.68 10.71
N PRO A 423 23.21 -9.60 9.65
CA PRO A 423 24.64 -9.28 9.81
C PRO A 423 24.92 -7.80 10.12
N THR A 424 24.06 -6.90 9.69
CA THR A 424 24.29 -5.44 9.77
C THR A 424 23.51 -4.78 10.90
N PHE A 425 24.07 -3.71 11.47
CA PHE A 425 23.54 -3.05 12.68
C PHE A 425 22.13 -2.48 12.48
N ILE A 426 21.90 -1.67 11.44
CA ILE A 426 20.61 -1.01 11.21
C ILE A 426 19.49 -2.04 10.94
N PRO A 427 19.63 -2.98 9.99
CA PRO A 427 18.67 -4.06 9.77
C PRO A 427 18.36 -4.88 11.03
N LYS A 428 19.38 -5.17 11.84
CA LYS A 428 19.22 -5.89 13.10
C LYS A 428 18.26 -5.18 14.06
N TRP A 429 18.47 -3.87 14.28
CA TRP A 429 17.61 -3.09 15.15
C TRP A 429 16.22 -2.84 14.53
N MET A 430 16.13 -2.67 13.22
CA MET A 430 14.84 -2.60 12.53
C MET A 430 14.00 -3.86 12.76
N ASN A 431 14.60 -5.04 12.70
CA ASN A 431 13.92 -6.30 13.00
C ASN A 431 13.37 -6.33 14.43
N VAL A 432 14.15 -5.85 15.41
CA VAL A 432 13.70 -5.78 16.82
C VAL A 432 12.58 -4.77 16.99
N ILE A 433 12.79 -3.54 16.52
CA ILE A 433 11.82 -2.44 16.67
C ILE A 433 10.47 -2.81 16.04
N ARG A 434 10.48 -3.39 14.85
CA ARG A 434 9.26 -3.85 14.18
C ARG A 434 8.57 -4.97 14.96
N ALA A 435 9.32 -5.95 15.46
CA ALA A 435 8.75 -7.05 16.25
C ALA A 435 8.07 -6.59 17.54
N VAL A 436 8.63 -5.59 18.24
CA VAL A 436 8.06 -5.07 19.51
C VAL A 436 7.08 -3.91 19.32
N SER A 437 6.93 -3.41 18.09
CA SER A 437 6.03 -2.29 17.75
C SER A 437 4.59 -2.75 17.43
N SER A 438 3.85 -1.87 16.78
CA SER A 438 2.50 -2.15 16.27
C SER A 438 2.46 -3.26 15.22
N GLU A 439 3.57 -3.55 14.55
CA GLU A 439 3.65 -4.60 13.52
C GLU A 439 3.77 -6.01 14.12
N GLY A 440 4.38 -6.16 15.29
CA GLY A 440 4.50 -7.41 16.02
C GLY A 440 3.60 -7.47 17.26
N TRP A 441 4.12 -7.10 18.42
CA TRP A 441 3.40 -7.25 19.70
C TRP A 441 2.08 -6.47 19.76
N GLY A 442 2.04 -5.27 19.18
CA GLY A 442 0.80 -4.49 19.13
C GLY A 442 -0.29 -5.19 18.32
N ARG A 443 0.10 -5.85 17.23
CA ARG A 443 -0.79 -6.63 16.39
C ARG A 443 -1.29 -7.89 17.09
N ILE A 444 -0.42 -8.63 17.78
CA ILE A 444 -0.80 -9.78 18.60
C ILE A 444 -1.86 -9.37 19.63
N LYS A 445 -1.58 -8.29 20.38
CA LYS A 445 -2.54 -7.75 21.37
C LYS A 445 -3.90 -7.42 20.74
N TYR A 446 -3.88 -6.82 19.55
CA TYR A 446 -5.11 -6.47 18.84
C TYR A 446 -5.91 -7.71 18.42
N HIS A 447 -5.27 -8.72 17.82
CA HIS A 447 -5.96 -9.93 17.39
C HIS A 447 -6.41 -10.79 18.55
N THR A 448 -5.64 -10.87 19.65
CA THR A 448 -6.07 -11.54 20.88
C THR A 448 -7.31 -10.88 21.47
N MET A 449 -7.37 -9.54 21.50
CA MET A 449 -8.55 -8.80 21.94
C MET A 449 -9.76 -9.08 21.03
N LEU A 450 -9.54 -9.06 19.69
CA LEU A 450 -10.61 -9.33 18.73
C LEU A 450 -11.13 -10.76 18.86
N ARG A 451 -10.22 -11.74 19.02
CA ARG A 451 -10.57 -13.14 19.26
C ARG A 451 -11.47 -13.30 20.50
N GLY A 452 -11.10 -12.67 21.62
CA GLY A 452 -11.92 -12.71 22.84
C GLY A 452 -13.30 -12.06 22.67
N ARG A 453 -13.39 -10.99 21.85
CA ARG A 453 -14.69 -10.37 21.54
C ARG A 453 -15.62 -11.29 20.74
N LEU A 454 -15.09 -12.13 19.87
CA LEU A 454 -15.91 -13.08 19.10
C LEU A 454 -16.71 -14.06 19.97
N ASP A 455 -16.30 -14.29 21.21
CA ASP A 455 -17.02 -15.13 22.16
C ASP A 455 -18.14 -14.38 22.91
N THR A 456 -18.02 -13.05 23.03
CA THR A 456 -18.88 -12.23 23.91
C THR A 456 -19.73 -11.20 23.19
N ASP A 457 -19.28 -10.74 22.01
CA ASP A 457 -19.92 -9.68 21.22
C ASP A 457 -20.73 -10.30 20.07
N ARG A 458 -22.03 -10.53 20.32
CA ARG A 458 -22.93 -11.15 19.33
C ARG A 458 -23.14 -10.28 18.09
N GLU A 459 -23.13 -8.94 18.24
CA GLU A 459 -23.29 -8.03 17.09
C GLU A 459 -22.07 -8.14 16.16
N LEU A 460 -20.87 -8.10 16.72
CA LEU A 460 -19.63 -8.28 15.95
C LEU A 460 -19.57 -9.66 15.30
N ARG A 461 -19.94 -10.71 16.03
CA ARG A 461 -19.92 -12.08 15.51
C ARG A 461 -20.91 -12.24 14.36
N GLY A 462 -22.17 -11.84 14.50
CA GLY A 462 -23.18 -11.94 13.44
C GLY A 462 -22.82 -11.13 12.20
N PHE A 463 -22.19 -9.94 12.39
CA PHE A 463 -21.67 -9.15 11.27
C PHE A 463 -20.58 -9.90 10.49
N LEU A 464 -19.59 -10.47 11.18
CA LEU A 464 -18.51 -11.22 10.56
C LEU A 464 -18.99 -12.54 9.94
N ASP A 465 -20.01 -13.18 10.50
CA ASP A 465 -20.65 -14.36 9.92
C ASP A 465 -21.55 -14.01 8.72
N GLY A 466 -21.77 -12.71 8.44
CA GLY A 466 -22.59 -12.21 7.33
C GLY A 466 -24.09 -12.31 7.58
N GLU A 467 -24.53 -12.45 8.83
CA GLU A 467 -25.94 -12.50 9.22
C GLU A 467 -26.64 -11.14 9.04
N HIS A 468 -25.88 -10.06 9.14
CA HIS A 468 -26.36 -8.70 8.92
C HIS A 468 -25.23 -7.80 8.42
N SER A 469 -25.60 -6.65 7.81
CA SER A 469 -24.67 -5.63 7.31
C SER A 469 -24.56 -4.39 8.21
N LYS A 470 -25.29 -4.35 9.33
CA LYS A 470 -25.21 -3.26 10.30
C LYS A 470 -23.81 -3.21 10.90
N ILE A 471 -23.13 -2.07 10.79
CA ILE A 471 -21.79 -1.91 11.33
C ILE A 471 -21.82 -2.04 12.86
N PRO A 472 -21.07 -2.98 13.44
CA PRO A 472 -21.01 -3.18 14.89
C PRO A 472 -20.50 -1.95 15.65
N GLU A 473 -20.97 -1.78 16.88
CA GLU A 473 -20.54 -0.69 17.76
C GLU A 473 -19.02 -0.70 17.96
N PHE A 474 -18.41 -1.88 18.06
CA PHE A 474 -16.96 -2.07 18.11
C PHE A 474 -16.21 -1.30 17.01
N TYR A 475 -16.68 -1.35 15.77
CA TYR A 475 -16.05 -0.63 14.67
C TYR A 475 -16.37 0.86 14.71
N ARG A 476 -17.60 1.26 15.06
CA ARG A 476 -18.01 2.66 15.16
C ARG A 476 -17.19 3.40 16.20
N GLU A 477 -17.16 2.90 17.43
CA GLU A 477 -16.39 3.49 18.54
C GLU A 477 -14.91 3.61 18.19
N ARG A 478 -14.37 2.57 17.56
CA ARG A 478 -12.95 2.55 17.25
C ARG A 478 -12.59 3.56 16.17
N VAL A 479 -13.37 3.66 15.09
CA VAL A 479 -13.14 4.66 14.04
C VAL A 479 -13.26 6.08 14.64
N THR A 480 -14.31 6.35 15.40
CA THR A 480 -14.51 7.66 16.04
C THR A 480 -13.34 8.03 16.94
N ARG A 481 -12.90 7.11 17.78
CA ARG A 481 -11.75 7.34 18.67
C ARG A 481 -10.44 7.55 17.91
N GLU A 482 -10.17 6.75 16.87
CA GLU A 482 -8.91 6.84 16.11
C GLU A 482 -8.88 8.07 15.21
N LEU A 483 -10.00 8.51 14.62
CA LEU A 483 -10.08 9.75 13.85
C LEU A 483 -9.93 11.01 14.73
N GLY A 484 -10.15 10.91 16.04
CA GLY A 484 -10.01 12.05 16.95
C GLY A 484 -10.89 13.22 16.54
N TYR A 485 -10.30 14.43 16.40
CA TYR A 485 -11.05 15.63 16.02
C TYR A 485 -11.67 15.57 14.61
N PHE A 486 -11.18 14.71 13.72
CA PHE A 486 -11.83 14.50 12.43
C PHE A 486 -13.14 13.71 12.50
N ALA A 487 -13.43 13.06 13.64
CA ALA A 487 -14.66 12.30 13.78
C ALA A 487 -15.92 13.18 13.70
N GLU A 488 -15.85 14.44 14.13
CA GLU A 488 -16.95 15.41 14.03
C GLU A 488 -17.26 15.79 12.56
N TRP A 489 -16.29 15.64 11.67
CA TRP A 489 -16.42 15.91 10.24
C TRP A 489 -16.80 14.68 9.44
N LEU A 490 -16.86 13.49 10.06
CA LEU A 490 -17.20 12.26 9.34
C LEU A 490 -18.67 12.33 8.86
N PRO A 491 -18.91 12.30 7.53
CA PRO A 491 -20.27 12.44 7.04
C PRO A 491 -21.14 11.25 7.43
N LYS A 492 -22.45 11.50 7.56
CA LYS A 492 -23.42 10.44 7.83
C LYS A 492 -23.31 9.34 6.76
N GLY A 493 -23.29 8.08 7.19
CA GLY A 493 -23.18 6.93 6.30
C GLY A 493 -21.77 6.63 5.80
N ALA A 494 -20.73 7.35 6.25
CA ALA A 494 -19.35 7.12 5.81
C ALA A 494 -18.74 5.81 6.30
N LEU A 495 -19.32 5.17 7.30
CA LEU A 495 -18.92 3.84 7.76
C LEU A 495 -19.60 2.72 6.98
N GLU A 496 -20.66 3.05 6.25
CA GLU A 496 -21.50 2.09 5.53
C GLU A 496 -21.25 2.22 4.04
N HIS A 497 -20.89 1.14 3.38
CA HIS A 497 -20.72 1.12 1.93
C HIS A 497 -21.36 -0.13 1.33
N ASP A 498 -21.91 0.00 0.13
CA ASP A 498 -22.42 -1.11 -0.64
C ASP A 498 -21.28 -1.86 -1.31
N GLN A 499 -20.95 -3.05 -0.81
CA GLN A 499 -19.90 -3.89 -1.38
C GLN A 499 -20.16 -4.25 -2.85
N ASN A 500 -21.41 -4.24 -3.27
CA ASN A 500 -21.83 -4.60 -4.62
C ASN A 500 -22.05 -3.39 -5.55
N ALA A 501 -21.77 -2.17 -5.08
CA ALA A 501 -22.03 -0.96 -5.85
C ALA A 501 -21.42 -1.03 -7.26
N TYR A 502 -20.17 -1.49 -7.38
CA TYR A 502 -19.48 -1.58 -8.65
C TYR A 502 -20.05 -2.66 -9.60
N LEU A 503 -20.77 -3.67 -9.11
CA LEU A 503 -21.46 -4.65 -9.95
C LEU A 503 -22.67 -4.06 -10.66
N LYS A 504 -23.22 -2.95 -10.14
CA LYS A 504 -24.40 -2.26 -10.66
C LYS A 504 -24.03 -1.18 -11.71
N SER A 505 -22.76 -0.83 -11.80
CA SER A 505 -22.26 0.23 -12.68
C SER A 505 -21.67 -0.36 -13.96
N GLU A 506 -22.23 -0.06 -15.14
CA GLU A 506 -21.66 -0.48 -16.43
C GLU A 506 -20.26 0.12 -16.67
N ALA A 507 -19.99 1.31 -16.15
CA ALA A 507 -18.64 1.91 -16.12
C ALA A 507 -17.65 1.14 -15.23
N ALA A 508 -18.13 0.18 -14.46
CA ALA A 508 -17.36 -0.67 -13.56
C ALA A 508 -16.47 -1.69 -14.27
N LEU A 509 -16.74 -1.97 -15.52
CA LEU A 509 -15.93 -2.87 -16.33
C LEU A 509 -14.74 -2.09 -16.91
N VAL A 510 -13.72 -1.82 -16.08
CA VAL A 510 -12.37 -1.78 -16.63
C VAL A 510 -12.25 -3.11 -17.39
N PRO A 511 -11.98 -3.13 -18.71
CA PRO A 511 -12.01 -4.34 -19.50
C PRO A 511 -11.06 -5.32 -18.80
N ILE A 512 -11.64 -6.37 -18.18
CA ILE A 512 -10.89 -7.56 -17.81
C ILE A 512 -10.38 -8.03 -19.15
N ARG A 513 -9.10 -7.83 -19.42
CA ARG A 513 -8.48 -8.33 -20.64
C ARG A 513 -8.93 -9.77 -20.76
N ALA A 514 -9.67 -10.04 -21.84
CA ALA A 514 -10.00 -11.40 -22.23
C ALA A 514 -8.71 -12.21 -22.04
N ARG A 515 -8.79 -13.33 -21.35
CA ARG A 515 -7.68 -14.27 -21.11
C ARG A 515 -7.17 -14.78 -22.46
N ALA A 516 -6.52 -13.93 -23.22
CA ALA A 516 -5.70 -14.35 -24.34
C ALA A 516 -4.44 -14.92 -23.73
N GLY A 517 -4.27 -16.23 -23.85
CA GLY A 517 -3.06 -16.92 -23.45
C GLY A 517 -1.85 -16.23 -24.07
N ARG A 518 -1.11 -15.51 -23.25
CA ARG A 518 0.22 -15.03 -23.60
C ARG A 518 1.23 -15.90 -22.88
N ALA A 519 1.98 -16.63 -23.72
CA ALA A 519 3.24 -17.21 -23.31
C ALA A 519 4.08 -16.14 -22.62
N ALA A 520 4.67 -16.48 -21.46
CA ALA A 520 5.66 -15.64 -20.80
C ALA A 520 6.77 -15.31 -21.81
N PRO A 521 7.30 -14.09 -21.86
CA PRO A 521 8.50 -13.82 -22.61
C PRO A 521 9.59 -14.75 -22.10
N ALA A 522 10.25 -15.43 -23.03
CA ALA A 522 11.43 -16.24 -22.74
C ALA A 522 12.47 -15.39 -22.00
N ALA A 523 13.09 -16.00 -20.99
CA ALA A 523 14.04 -15.42 -20.03
C ALA A 523 15.21 -14.70 -20.67
#